data_9a70c3948f43ec3d78a8722b84948249
#
_entry.id   9a70c3948f43ec3d78a8722b84948249
#
_cell.length_a   1.000
_cell.length_b   1.000
_cell.length_c   1.000
_cell.angle_alpha   90.00
_cell.angle_beta   90.00
_cell.angle_gamma   90.00
#
_symmetry.space_group_name_H-M   'P 1'
#
loop_
_entity.id
_entity.type
_entity.pdbx_description
1 polymer ?
#
loop_
_entity_poly.entity_id
_entity_poly.type
_entity_poly.pdbx_seq_one_letter_code
_entity_poly.pdbx_strand_id
1 'polypeptide(L)'
;MKEKWFLQTKRADFNHIYEKFHISPVIARIIRNRDVIGDEDIYNYLNGDLEKISSPWLFKDMDKAVDILRIKISHESKIRIICDYDVDGITSGYILFRSLKKLGANIDLVVPHRIEDGYGINEKLIKNAYDSGIDTILTCDNGISAYNQVEYAKSLGMNIIITDHHEVPFEETDGKREYIVPNADAVVNHKQADCPYPFKELCGAMVAYQLISALFETEGIGKNELYKLPPYAAIATVCDVVDLKGENRIIVKQGIKKLKDCNDIGINALINACKLDKNNLSSYQFGFVIGPCLN
;
A
#
# COMPACT_ATOMS: atom_id res chain seq x y z
N MET A 1 -8.11 -36.10 13.75
CA MET A 1 -7.75 -35.26 14.93
C MET A 1 -9.05 -34.76 15.54
N LYS A 2 -9.21 -34.78 16.88
CA LYS A 2 -10.38 -34.19 17.53
C LYS A 2 -10.19 -32.67 17.57
N GLU A 3 -11.09 -31.91 16.99
CA GLU A 3 -11.10 -30.45 17.10
C GLU A 3 -11.30 -30.03 18.55
N LYS A 4 -10.52 -29.04 19.00
CA LYS A 4 -10.69 -28.41 20.31
C LYS A 4 -11.07 -26.97 20.11
N TRP A 5 -12.22 -26.59 20.61
CA TRP A 5 -12.69 -25.22 20.60
C TRP A 5 -12.29 -24.52 21.91
N PHE A 6 -11.72 -23.32 21.80
CA PHE A 6 -11.36 -22.48 22.92
C PHE A 6 -12.10 -21.16 22.85
N LEU A 7 -12.74 -20.76 23.96
CA LEU A 7 -13.31 -19.42 24.05
C LEU A 7 -12.17 -18.41 24.27
N GLN A 8 -11.96 -17.51 23.35
CA GLN A 8 -11.00 -16.41 23.53
C GLN A 8 -11.59 -15.37 24.49
N THR A 9 -11.00 -15.28 25.67
CA THR A 9 -11.46 -14.36 26.73
C THR A 9 -10.34 -13.41 27.11
N LYS A 10 -10.34 -12.21 26.50
CA LYS A 10 -9.44 -11.12 26.91
C LYS A 10 -10.17 -10.22 27.91
N ARG A 11 -9.49 -9.84 29.01
CA ARG A 11 -10.08 -8.98 30.04
C ARG A 11 -10.14 -7.53 29.60
N ALA A 12 -11.24 -6.85 29.92
CA ALA A 12 -11.43 -5.41 29.80
C ALA A 12 -12.63 -4.98 30.67
N ASP A 13 -12.76 -3.71 30.93
CA ASP A 13 -14.00 -3.13 31.42
C ASP A 13 -15.00 -2.97 30.27
N PHE A 14 -15.74 -4.04 30.01
CA PHE A 14 -16.71 -4.07 28.90
C PHE A 14 -17.88 -3.13 29.13
N ASN A 15 -18.24 -2.85 30.40
CA ASN A 15 -19.31 -1.92 30.73
C ASN A 15 -18.91 -0.51 30.32
N HIS A 16 -17.71 -0.08 30.70
CA HIS A 16 -17.16 1.20 30.24
C HIS A 16 -17.16 1.32 28.70
N ILE A 17 -16.69 0.28 27.99
CA ILE A 17 -16.57 0.32 26.53
C ILE A 17 -17.94 0.44 25.88
N TYR A 18 -18.95 -0.38 26.27
CA TYR A 18 -20.24 -0.31 25.61
C TYR A 18 -21.02 0.97 25.94
N GLU A 19 -20.92 1.46 27.16
CA GLU A 19 -21.57 2.72 27.57
C GLU A 19 -20.96 3.93 26.86
N LYS A 20 -19.62 4.03 26.87
CA LYS A 20 -18.89 5.16 26.27
C LYS A 20 -19.05 5.24 24.75
N PHE A 21 -19.02 4.12 24.06
CA PHE A 21 -19.04 4.08 22.59
C PHE A 21 -20.44 3.75 22.03
N HIS A 22 -21.43 3.55 22.86
CA HIS A 22 -22.81 3.21 22.47
C HIS A 22 -22.88 1.99 21.55
N ILE A 23 -22.09 0.96 21.85
CA ILE A 23 -22.01 -0.30 21.09
C ILE A 23 -22.55 -1.46 21.92
N SER A 24 -22.89 -2.58 21.27
CA SER A 24 -23.30 -3.76 22.02
C SER A 24 -22.14 -4.40 22.81
N PRO A 25 -22.42 -5.08 23.94
CA PRO A 25 -21.40 -5.81 24.68
C PRO A 25 -20.65 -6.86 23.84
N VAL A 26 -21.30 -7.43 22.81
CA VAL A 26 -20.68 -8.37 21.87
C VAL A 26 -19.63 -7.67 21.03
N ILE A 27 -19.95 -6.49 20.49
CA ILE A 27 -18.99 -5.71 19.70
C ILE A 27 -17.82 -5.26 20.58
N ALA A 28 -18.04 -4.85 21.81
CA ALA A 28 -16.97 -4.51 22.75
C ALA A 28 -16.00 -5.69 22.96
N ARG A 29 -16.51 -6.92 23.09
CA ARG A 29 -15.69 -8.14 23.19
C ARG A 29 -14.91 -8.43 21.92
N ILE A 30 -15.51 -8.27 20.75
CA ILE A 30 -14.86 -8.47 19.45
C ILE A 30 -13.70 -7.48 19.28
N ILE A 31 -13.91 -6.21 19.60
CA ILE A 31 -12.87 -5.16 19.53
C ILE A 31 -11.70 -5.53 20.45
N ARG A 32 -12.00 -5.91 21.71
CA ARG A 32 -10.95 -6.30 22.66
C ARG A 32 -10.20 -7.57 22.22
N ASN A 33 -10.89 -8.54 21.64
CA ASN A 33 -10.26 -9.76 21.13
C ASN A 33 -9.31 -9.49 19.94
N ARG A 34 -9.47 -8.36 19.26
CA ARG A 34 -8.57 -7.87 18.20
C ARG A 34 -7.42 -6.99 18.71
N ASP A 35 -7.20 -6.98 20.04
CA ASP A 35 -6.15 -6.20 20.72
C ASP A 35 -6.25 -4.69 20.55
N VAL A 36 -7.43 -4.18 20.25
CA VAL A 36 -7.71 -2.76 20.30
C VAL A 36 -7.96 -2.37 21.75
N ILE A 37 -7.09 -1.53 22.32
CA ILE A 37 -7.04 -1.23 23.75
C ILE A 37 -6.98 0.28 23.95
N GLY A 38 -7.73 0.78 24.95
CA GLY A 38 -7.78 2.20 25.22
C GLY A 38 -8.83 2.94 24.41
N ASP A 39 -9.32 4.01 24.97
CA ASP A 39 -10.46 4.72 24.44
C ASP A 39 -10.17 5.38 23.08
N GLU A 40 -8.97 5.90 22.90
CA GLU A 40 -8.57 6.52 21.64
C GLU A 40 -8.50 5.49 20.51
N ASP A 41 -7.89 4.33 20.73
CA ASP A 41 -7.78 3.26 19.74
C ASP A 41 -9.16 2.69 19.41
N ILE A 42 -10.03 2.51 20.43
CA ILE A 42 -11.42 2.06 20.21
C ILE A 42 -12.19 3.09 19.39
N TYR A 43 -12.06 4.38 19.71
CA TYR A 43 -12.69 5.45 18.94
C TYR A 43 -12.22 5.44 17.47
N ASN A 44 -10.90 5.36 17.24
CA ASN A 44 -10.32 5.31 15.91
C ASN A 44 -10.73 4.03 15.15
N TYR A 45 -10.82 2.89 15.81
CA TYR A 45 -11.31 1.65 15.24
C TYR A 45 -12.78 1.75 14.78
N LEU A 46 -13.62 2.44 15.54
CA LEU A 46 -15.04 2.63 15.22
C LEU A 46 -15.27 3.79 14.23
N ASN A 47 -14.55 4.90 14.39
CA ASN A 47 -14.86 6.19 13.76
C ASN A 47 -13.68 6.82 12.99
N GLY A 48 -12.50 6.19 12.98
CA GLY A 48 -11.30 6.74 12.33
C GLY A 48 -11.56 7.21 10.90
N ASP A 49 -10.99 8.36 10.57
CA ASP A 49 -11.02 8.99 9.26
C ASP A 49 -9.61 9.10 8.66
N LEU A 50 -9.51 9.57 7.41
CA LEU A 50 -8.24 9.65 6.69
C LEU A 50 -7.22 10.62 7.33
N GLU A 51 -7.67 11.56 8.16
CA GLU A 51 -6.81 12.50 8.89
C GLU A 51 -6.03 11.81 10.04
N LYS A 52 -6.44 10.59 10.41
CA LYS A 52 -5.79 9.78 11.44
C LYS A 52 -4.71 8.84 10.88
N ILE A 53 -4.54 8.79 9.57
CA ILE A 53 -3.42 8.10 8.93
C ILE A 53 -2.16 8.93 9.22
N SER A 54 -1.08 8.25 9.60
CA SER A 54 0.18 8.89 9.97
C SER A 54 0.79 9.67 8.79
N SER A 55 1.56 10.69 9.11
CA SER A 55 2.22 11.52 8.10
C SER A 55 3.14 10.69 7.19
N PRO A 56 3.08 10.87 5.87
CA PRO A 56 3.96 10.18 4.93
C PRO A 56 5.45 10.50 5.18
N TRP A 57 5.75 11.65 5.73
CA TRP A 57 7.12 12.09 6.04
C TRP A 57 7.80 11.29 7.14
N LEU A 58 7.06 10.40 7.82
CA LEU A 58 7.62 9.43 8.76
C LEU A 58 8.22 8.20 8.06
N PHE A 59 8.01 8.01 6.76
CA PHE A 59 8.75 6.97 6.05
C PHE A 59 10.21 7.38 5.84
N LYS A 60 11.11 6.46 6.08
CA LYS A 60 12.52 6.63 5.68
C LYS A 60 12.61 6.81 4.17
N ASP A 61 13.49 7.68 3.72
CA ASP A 61 13.74 8.04 2.32
C ASP A 61 12.52 8.61 1.55
N MET A 62 11.43 8.99 2.24
CA MET A 62 10.28 9.63 1.58
C MET A 62 10.68 10.96 0.94
N ASP A 63 11.47 11.77 1.63
CA ASP A 63 12.01 13.03 1.14
C ASP A 63 12.84 12.82 -0.14
N LYS A 64 13.75 11.85 -0.16
CA LYS A 64 14.55 11.52 -1.34
C LYS A 64 13.68 11.07 -2.51
N ALA A 65 12.71 10.17 -2.27
CA ALA A 65 11.80 9.68 -3.31
C ALA A 65 10.99 10.83 -3.92
N VAL A 66 10.47 11.71 -3.09
CA VAL A 66 9.72 12.90 -3.53
C VAL A 66 10.61 13.82 -4.35
N ASP A 67 11.82 14.14 -3.88
CA ASP A 67 12.74 15.06 -4.57
C ASP A 67 13.17 14.49 -5.92
N ILE A 68 13.53 13.20 -6.00
CA ILE A 68 13.88 12.57 -7.28
C ILE A 68 12.70 12.65 -8.26
N LEU A 69 11.49 12.26 -7.84
CA LEU A 69 10.32 12.29 -8.72
C LEU A 69 10.01 13.72 -9.21
N ARG A 70 10.08 14.71 -8.35
CA ARG A 70 9.88 16.12 -8.73
C ARG A 70 10.88 16.60 -9.77
N ILE A 71 12.17 16.30 -9.57
CA ILE A 71 13.23 16.63 -10.53
C ILE A 71 12.94 15.93 -11.87
N LYS A 72 12.60 14.65 -11.86
CA LYS A 72 12.32 13.88 -13.09
C LYS A 72 11.08 14.39 -13.82
N ILE A 73 10.04 14.76 -13.08
CA ILE A 73 8.83 15.37 -13.66
C ILE A 73 9.16 16.74 -14.29
N SER A 74 9.90 17.60 -13.59
CA SER A 74 10.26 18.92 -14.10
C SER A 74 11.15 18.89 -15.34
N HIS A 75 11.94 17.83 -15.52
CA HIS A 75 12.78 17.61 -16.70
C HIS A 75 12.11 16.77 -17.78
N GLU A 76 10.82 16.42 -17.63
CA GLU A 76 10.08 15.52 -18.53
C GLU A 76 10.75 14.17 -18.76
N SER A 77 11.61 13.75 -17.81
CA SER A 77 12.31 12.47 -17.87
C SER A 77 11.32 11.31 -17.88
N LYS A 78 11.64 10.26 -18.64
CA LYS A 78 10.79 9.07 -18.71
C LYS A 78 10.93 8.22 -17.46
N ILE A 79 9.81 7.95 -16.81
CA ILE A 79 9.71 7.12 -15.60
C ILE A 79 8.92 5.86 -15.94
N ARG A 80 9.38 4.70 -15.53
CA ARG A 80 8.65 3.43 -15.63
C ARG A 80 8.28 2.92 -14.25
N ILE A 81 6.99 2.67 -14.03
CA ILE A 81 6.52 1.92 -12.87
C ILE A 81 6.64 0.43 -13.21
N ILE A 82 7.23 -0.35 -12.30
CA ILE A 82 7.22 -1.82 -12.34
C ILE A 82 6.53 -2.30 -11.07
N CYS A 83 5.30 -2.78 -11.19
CA CYS A 83 4.52 -3.32 -10.07
C CYS A 83 4.64 -4.85 -10.00
N ASP A 84 4.09 -5.46 -8.95
CA ASP A 84 3.81 -6.88 -8.99
C ASP A 84 2.52 -7.17 -9.79
N TYR A 85 2.27 -8.44 -10.09
CA TYR A 85 1.14 -8.89 -10.91
C TYR A 85 -0.13 -9.21 -10.12
N ASP A 86 -0.09 -9.18 -8.81
CA ASP A 86 -1.25 -9.45 -7.97
C ASP A 86 -2.11 -8.19 -7.72
N VAL A 87 -3.16 -8.31 -6.91
CA VAL A 87 -4.10 -7.21 -6.68
C VAL A 87 -3.43 -6.02 -5.99
N ASP A 88 -2.51 -6.26 -5.05
CA ASP A 88 -1.80 -5.19 -4.36
C ASP A 88 -0.85 -4.47 -5.32
N GLY A 89 -0.05 -5.22 -6.10
CA GLY A 89 0.83 -4.64 -7.12
C GLY A 89 0.09 -3.85 -8.18
N ILE A 90 -1.00 -4.41 -8.74
CA ILE A 90 -1.81 -3.74 -9.77
C ILE A 90 -2.44 -2.45 -9.24
N THR A 91 -3.00 -2.48 -8.04
CA THR A 91 -3.63 -1.28 -7.45
C THR A 91 -2.61 -0.25 -6.99
N SER A 92 -1.44 -0.68 -6.50
CA SER A 92 -0.29 0.18 -6.21
C SER A 92 0.17 0.92 -7.47
N GLY A 93 0.38 0.17 -8.55
CA GLY A 93 0.74 0.70 -9.85
C GLY A 93 -0.28 1.70 -10.38
N TYR A 94 -1.57 1.39 -10.24
CA TYR A 94 -2.65 2.30 -10.65
C TYR A 94 -2.65 3.61 -9.84
N ILE A 95 -2.49 3.54 -8.52
CA ILE A 95 -2.40 4.72 -7.65
C ILE A 95 -1.25 5.62 -8.10
N LEU A 96 -0.07 5.05 -8.31
CA LEU A 96 1.12 5.79 -8.76
C LEU A 96 0.91 6.35 -10.17
N PHE A 97 0.52 5.52 -11.13
CA PHE A 97 0.35 5.91 -12.53
C PHE A 97 -0.62 7.07 -12.69
N ARG A 98 -1.82 6.92 -12.13
CA ARG A 98 -2.87 7.96 -12.19
C ARG A 98 -2.39 9.29 -11.58
N SER A 99 -1.76 9.22 -10.41
CA SER A 99 -1.37 10.40 -9.67
C SER A 99 -0.17 11.11 -10.28
N LEU A 100 0.84 10.37 -10.74
CA LEU A 100 1.99 10.94 -11.44
C LEU A 100 1.62 11.50 -12.80
N LYS A 101 0.69 10.88 -13.54
CA LYS A 101 0.11 11.47 -14.77
C LYS A 101 -0.56 12.80 -14.50
N LYS A 102 -1.28 12.91 -13.37
CA LYS A 102 -1.91 14.18 -12.97
C LYS A 102 -0.88 15.28 -12.70
N LEU A 103 0.30 14.93 -12.21
CA LEU A 103 1.43 15.84 -12.01
C LEU A 103 2.22 16.15 -13.30
N GLY A 104 1.80 15.60 -14.44
CA GLY A 104 2.44 15.82 -15.74
C GLY A 104 3.63 14.90 -16.02
N ALA A 105 3.83 13.83 -15.24
CA ALA A 105 4.94 12.91 -15.45
C ALA A 105 4.86 12.21 -16.82
N ASN A 106 6.01 12.08 -17.47
CA ASN A 106 6.20 11.22 -18.63
C ASN A 106 6.43 9.78 -18.15
N ILE A 107 5.34 9.04 -18.01
CA ILE A 107 5.35 7.77 -17.28
C ILE A 107 4.62 6.66 -18.04
N ASP A 108 5.17 5.45 -17.97
CA ASP A 108 4.49 4.21 -18.33
C ASP A 108 4.43 3.23 -17.13
N LEU A 109 3.69 2.14 -17.29
CA LEU A 109 3.52 1.11 -16.28
C LEU A 109 3.67 -0.26 -16.91
N VAL A 110 4.45 -1.12 -16.28
CA VAL A 110 4.67 -2.50 -16.68
C VAL A 110 4.27 -3.42 -15.53
N VAL A 111 3.43 -4.40 -15.86
CA VAL A 111 3.09 -5.53 -14.99
C VAL A 111 3.89 -6.72 -15.50
N PRO A 112 4.73 -7.37 -14.68
CA PRO A 112 5.47 -8.57 -15.08
C PRO A 112 4.50 -9.69 -15.47
N HIS A 113 4.85 -10.46 -16.50
CA HIS A 113 4.08 -11.64 -16.85
C HIS A 113 4.38 -12.77 -15.85
N ARG A 114 3.35 -13.23 -15.13
CA ARG A 114 3.48 -14.20 -14.03
C ARG A 114 4.35 -15.43 -14.34
N ILE A 115 4.28 -15.95 -15.56
CA ILE A 115 5.00 -17.17 -15.97
C ILE A 115 6.35 -16.84 -16.61
N GLU A 116 6.42 -15.82 -17.47
CA GLU A 116 7.60 -15.52 -18.27
C GLU A 116 8.63 -14.64 -17.55
N ASP A 117 8.16 -13.69 -16.74
CA ASP A 117 9.00 -12.69 -16.07
C ASP A 117 9.18 -13.01 -14.58
N GLY A 118 8.26 -13.77 -13.98
CA GLY A 118 8.28 -14.06 -12.54
C GLY A 118 7.82 -12.88 -11.69
N TYR A 119 8.23 -12.88 -10.42
CA TYR A 119 7.84 -11.89 -9.43
C TYR A 119 8.69 -10.63 -9.54
N GLY A 120 8.04 -9.47 -9.59
CA GLY A 120 8.66 -8.17 -9.43
C GLY A 120 9.67 -7.78 -10.50
N ILE A 121 10.61 -6.91 -10.12
CA ILE A 121 11.65 -6.39 -11.02
C ILE A 121 12.69 -7.46 -11.37
N ASN A 122 13.05 -7.55 -12.66
CA ASN A 122 14.09 -8.45 -13.15
C ASN A 122 14.96 -7.76 -14.21
N GLU A 123 16.10 -8.37 -14.56
CA GLU A 123 17.08 -7.81 -15.51
C GLU A 123 16.50 -7.58 -16.92
N LYS A 124 15.60 -8.46 -17.39
CA LYS A 124 14.90 -8.32 -18.69
C LYS A 124 14.06 -7.05 -18.73
N LEU A 125 13.30 -6.78 -17.67
CA LEU A 125 12.47 -5.57 -17.56
C LEU A 125 13.33 -4.30 -17.45
N ILE A 126 14.43 -4.36 -16.71
CA ILE A 126 15.41 -3.26 -16.60
C ILE A 126 16.04 -2.97 -17.96
N LYS A 127 16.52 -4.01 -18.65
CA LYS A 127 17.13 -3.85 -19.99
C LYS A 127 16.13 -3.26 -20.98
N ASN A 128 14.88 -3.74 -20.97
CA ASN A 128 13.81 -3.18 -21.80
C ASN A 128 13.53 -1.70 -21.47
N ALA A 129 13.54 -1.35 -20.19
CA ALA A 129 13.38 0.05 -19.76
C ALA A 129 14.52 0.92 -20.31
N TYR A 130 15.77 0.49 -20.13
CA TYR A 130 16.95 1.19 -20.63
C TYR A 130 16.90 1.40 -22.15
N ASP A 131 16.62 0.32 -22.92
CA ASP A 131 16.52 0.37 -24.38
C ASP A 131 15.38 1.26 -24.89
N SER A 132 14.35 1.46 -24.07
CA SER A 132 13.21 2.38 -24.32
C SER A 132 13.53 3.83 -23.94
N GLY A 133 14.74 4.11 -23.44
CA GLY A 133 15.16 5.41 -22.98
C GLY A 133 14.49 5.86 -21.68
N ILE A 134 14.11 4.90 -20.83
CA ILE A 134 13.63 5.17 -19.47
C ILE A 134 14.84 5.60 -18.62
N ASP A 135 14.69 6.68 -17.90
CA ASP A 135 15.70 7.26 -17.03
C ASP A 135 15.56 6.73 -15.59
N THR A 136 14.34 6.51 -15.15
CA THR A 136 14.03 6.18 -13.76
C THR A 136 13.04 5.01 -13.67
N ILE A 137 13.34 4.04 -12.82
CA ILE A 137 12.42 2.97 -12.45
C ILE A 137 11.85 3.27 -11.07
N LEU A 138 10.52 3.16 -10.94
CA LEU A 138 9.79 3.21 -9.69
C LEU A 138 9.12 1.85 -9.49
N THR A 139 9.58 1.05 -8.50
CA THR A 139 8.90 -0.20 -8.17
C THR A 139 7.75 0.06 -7.21
N CYS A 140 6.74 -0.79 -7.23
CA CYS A 140 5.71 -0.81 -6.20
C CYS A 140 5.27 -2.24 -5.91
N ASP A 141 5.15 -2.53 -4.62
CA ASP A 141 4.83 -3.85 -4.09
C ASP A 141 5.90 -4.90 -4.43
N ASN A 142 7.11 -4.46 -4.70
CA ASN A 142 8.29 -5.29 -4.92
C ASN A 142 9.56 -4.47 -4.83
N GLY A 143 10.70 -5.15 -4.74
CA GLY A 143 12.01 -4.52 -4.90
C GLY A 143 12.90 -4.57 -3.66
N ILE A 144 12.37 -4.76 -2.44
CA ILE A 144 13.17 -4.75 -1.20
C ILE A 144 14.24 -5.85 -1.15
N SER A 145 14.08 -6.92 -1.91
CA SER A 145 15.04 -8.01 -2.05
C SER A 145 15.80 -8.04 -3.39
N ALA A 146 15.62 -7.01 -4.24
CA ALA A 146 16.12 -6.97 -5.61
C ALA A 146 17.55 -6.39 -5.72
N TYR A 147 18.50 -6.88 -4.92
CA TYR A 147 19.86 -6.33 -4.84
C TYR A 147 20.58 -6.32 -6.19
N ASN A 148 20.66 -7.47 -6.85
CA ASN A 148 21.36 -7.62 -8.13
C ASN A 148 20.70 -6.79 -9.23
N GLN A 149 19.37 -6.72 -9.22
CA GLN A 149 18.59 -5.94 -10.18
C GLN A 149 18.85 -4.44 -10.01
N VAL A 150 18.93 -3.97 -8.77
CA VAL A 150 19.26 -2.57 -8.47
C VAL A 150 20.66 -2.24 -8.93
N GLU A 151 21.66 -3.07 -8.61
CA GLU A 151 23.03 -2.87 -9.07
C GLU A 151 23.14 -2.90 -10.60
N TYR A 152 22.40 -3.80 -11.27
CA TYR A 152 22.35 -3.83 -12.73
C TYR A 152 21.77 -2.53 -13.31
N ALA A 153 20.65 -2.04 -12.80
CA ALA A 153 20.08 -0.80 -13.29
C ALA A 153 21.00 0.41 -13.04
N LYS A 154 21.65 0.48 -11.88
CA LYS A 154 22.64 1.52 -11.58
C LYS A 154 23.86 1.44 -12.49
N SER A 155 24.29 0.24 -12.88
CA SER A 155 25.39 0.06 -13.86
C SER A 155 25.04 0.63 -15.25
N LEU A 156 23.74 0.71 -15.58
CA LEU A 156 23.23 1.33 -16.79
C LEU A 156 23.00 2.85 -16.64
N GLY A 157 23.28 3.43 -15.48
CA GLY A 157 23.09 4.85 -15.19
C GLY A 157 21.65 5.26 -14.89
N MET A 158 20.76 4.30 -14.59
CA MET A 158 19.35 4.55 -14.26
C MET A 158 19.18 4.90 -12.78
N ASN A 159 18.19 5.72 -12.47
CA ASN A 159 17.73 5.91 -11.10
C ASN A 159 16.70 4.84 -10.72
N ILE A 160 16.74 4.41 -9.45
CA ILE A 160 15.76 3.46 -8.91
C ILE A 160 15.19 3.96 -7.60
N ILE A 161 13.86 4.00 -7.55
CA ILE A 161 13.08 4.25 -6.34
C ILE A 161 12.29 2.96 -6.04
N ILE A 162 12.42 2.45 -4.83
CA ILE A 162 11.68 1.29 -4.36
C ILE A 162 10.55 1.76 -3.43
N THR A 163 9.30 1.35 -3.73
CA THR A 163 8.20 1.38 -2.77
C THR A 163 7.71 -0.04 -2.54
N ASP A 164 7.86 -0.51 -1.31
CA ASP A 164 7.59 -1.91 -0.97
C ASP A 164 7.10 -2.04 0.48
N HIS A 165 6.45 -3.14 0.80
CA HIS A 165 5.95 -3.45 2.14
C HIS A 165 6.42 -4.80 2.67
N HIS A 166 7.12 -5.57 1.85
CA HIS A 166 7.63 -6.88 2.22
C HIS A 166 8.71 -6.77 3.31
N GLU A 167 8.93 -7.89 4.01
CA GLU A 167 9.95 -7.97 5.05
C GLU A 167 11.34 -7.67 4.46
N VAL A 168 12.10 -6.85 5.19
CA VAL A 168 13.49 -6.57 4.81
C VAL A 168 14.32 -7.83 5.07
N PRO A 169 14.99 -8.40 4.05
CA PRO A 169 15.88 -9.54 4.25
C PRO A 169 17.01 -9.23 5.23
N PHE A 170 17.47 -10.24 5.95
CA PHE A 170 18.57 -10.12 6.90
C PHE A 170 19.46 -11.36 6.88
N GLU A 171 20.72 -11.17 7.23
CA GLU A 171 21.65 -12.24 7.59
C GLU A 171 21.75 -12.32 9.11
N GLU A 172 21.88 -13.53 9.64
CA GLU A 172 22.04 -13.74 11.07
C GLU A 172 23.44 -14.30 11.35
N THR A 173 24.27 -13.50 12.04
CA THR A 173 25.62 -13.89 12.45
C THR A 173 25.74 -13.67 13.96
N ASP A 174 26.12 -14.72 14.69
CA ASP A 174 26.27 -14.71 16.15
C ASP A 174 25.02 -14.18 16.92
N GLY A 175 23.82 -14.53 16.43
CA GLY A 175 22.54 -14.11 17.03
C GLY A 175 22.20 -12.64 16.83
N LYS A 176 22.92 -11.93 15.95
CA LYS A 176 22.61 -10.56 15.50
C LYS A 176 22.09 -10.59 14.09
N ARG A 177 21.01 -9.85 13.85
CA ARG A 177 20.45 -9.66 12.52
C ARG A 177 21.02 -8.40 11.89
N GLU A 178 21.61 -8.56 10.71
CA GLU A 178 22.03 -7.46 9.85
C GLU A 178 21.06 -7.39 8.67
N TYR A 179 20.23 -6.32 8.65
CA TYR A 179 19.26 -6.11 7.59
C TYR A 179 19.93 -5.61 6.33
N ILE A 180 19.59 -6.23 5.22
CA ILE A 180 20.17 -5.91 3.93
C ILE A 180 19.11 -5.11 3.14
N VAL A 181 19.49 -3.94 2.66
CA VAL A 181 18.63 -3.06 1.86
C VAL A 181 19.32 -2.82 0.51
N PRO A 182 18.59 -2.91 -0.63
CA PRO A 182 19.17 -2.61 -1.93
C PRO A 182 19.73 -1.18 -2.00
N ASN A 183 20.82 -0.99 -2.72
CA ASN A 183 21.50 0.31 -2.92
C ASN A 183 20.73 1.19 -3.95
N ALA A 184 19.41 1.30 -3.81
CA ALA A 184 18.57 2.16 -4.62
C ALA A 184 18.74 3.65 -4.22
N ASP A 185 18.30 4.56 -5.09
CA ASP A 185 18.39 6.00 -4.81
C ASP A 185 17.43 6.44 -3.69
N ALA A 186 16.31 5.72 -3.54
CA ALA A 186 15.44 5.82 -2.39
C ALA A 186 14.72 4.48 -2.13
N VAL A 187 14.56 4.10 -0.85
CA VAL A 187 13.82 2.89 -0.44
C VAL A 187 12.74 3.27 0.57
N VAL A 188 11.51 3.35 0.09
CA VAL A 188 10.33 3.64 0.91
C VAL A 188 9.68 2.33 1.33
N ASN A 189 10.07 1.85 2.50
CA ASN A 189 9.52 0.66 3.12
C ASN A 189 9.47 0.87 4.64
N HIS A 190 8.27 0.75 5.22
CA HIS A 190 8.03 1.01 6.64
C HIS A 190 8.62 -0.07 7.56
N LYS A 191 8.99 -1.24 7.02
CA LYS A 191 9.59 -2.35 7.78
C LYS A 191 11.12 -2.26 7.90
N GLN A 192 11.77 -1.25 7.31
CA GLN A 192 13.18 -0.99 7.59
C GLN A 192 13.36 -0.74 9.09
N ALA A 193 14.43 -1.30 9.67
CA ALA A 193 14.67 -1.29 11.11
C ALA A 193 14.73 0.13 11.72
N ASP A 194 15.22 1.09 10.95
CA ASP A 194 15.36 2.50 11.34
C ASP A 194 14.25 3.42 10.76
N CYS A 195 13.20 2.85 10.17
CA CYS A 195 12.07 3.63 9.69
C CYS A 195 11.14 4.03 10.84
N PRO A 196 10.92 5.32 11.09
CA PRO A 196 10.09 5.78 12.21
C PRO A 196 8.58 5.69 11.97
N TYR A 197 8.13 5.25 10.77
CA TYR A 197 6.71 5.10 10.50
C TYR A 197 6.07 4.13 11.51
N PRO A 198 5.02 4.55 12.24
CA PRO A 198 4.58 3.83 13.44
C PRO A 198 3.80 2.54 13.14
N PHE A 199 3.10 2.47 12.01
CA PHE A 199 2.25 1.33 11.66
C PHE A 199 2.97 0.41 10.66
N LYS A 200 3.25 -0.85 11.08
CA LYS A 200 4.11 -1.79 10.33
C LYS A 200 3.35 -2.81 9.48
N GLU A 201 2.03 -2.71 9.38
CA GLU A 201 1.17 -3.71 8.72
C GLU A 201 0.53 -3.17 7.44
N LEU A 202 1.16 -2.22 6.75
CA LEU A 202 0.64 -1.68 5.49
C LEU A 202 0.88 -2.66 4.34
N CYS A 203 -0.02 -2.68 3.35
CA CYS A 203 0.19 -3.29 2.04
C CYS A 203 0.90 -2.33 1.06
N GLY A 204 1.35 -2.82 -0.09
CA GLY A 204 2.07 -2.02 -1.09
C GLY A 204 1.28 -0.82 -1.60
N ALA A 205 -0.02 -0.97 -1.81
CA ALA A 205 -0.89 0.13 -2.24
C ALA A 205 -0.99 1.25 -1.19
N MET A 206 -0.85 0.93 0.09
CA MET A 206 -0.78 1.95 1.14
C MET A 206 0.56 2.68 1.14
N VAL A 207 1.66 2.01 0.82
CA VAL A 207 2.96 2.66 0.64
C VAL A 207 2.92 3.60 -0.57
N ALA A 208 2.35 3.15 -1.68
CA ALA A 208 2.11 3.98 -2.87
C ALA A 208 1.19 5.19 -2.55
N TYR A 209 0.11 4.99 -1.80
CA TYR A 209 -0.77 6.05 -1.33
C TYR A 209 -0.01 7.10 -0.51
N GLN A 210 0.88 6.68 0.39
CA GLN A 210 1.69 7.58 1.21
C GLN A 210 2.70 8.38 0.36
N LEU A 211 3.36 7.74 -0.62
CA LEU A 211 4.24 8.47 -1.55
C LEU A 211 3.47 9.55 -2.32
N ILE A 212 2.26 9.23 -2.80
CA ILE A 212 1.41 10.21 -3.48
C ILE A 212 0.91 11.29 -2.53
N SER A 213 0.62 10.94 -1.27
CA SER A 213 0.25 11.93 -0.24
C SER A 213 1.36 12.96 -0.05
N ALA A 214 2.62 12.53 0.08
CA ALA A 214 3.78 13.41 0.21
C ALA A 214 4.00 14.28 -1.04
N LEU A 215 3.90 13.68 -2.23
CA LEU A 215 4.02 14.42 -3.50
C LEU A 215 2.91 15.48 -3.66
N PHE A 216 1.66 15.13 -3.39
CA PHE A 216 0.54 16.05 -3.50
C PHE A 216 0.66 17.20 -2.49
N GLU A 217 1.11 16.91 -1.26
CA GLU A 217 1.39 17.94 -0.26
C GLU A 217 2.46 18.93 -0.76
N THR A 218 3.57 18.40 -1.29
CA THR A 218 4.70 19.20 -1.80
C THR A 218 4.30 20.04 -3.01
N GLU A 219 3.48 19.51 -3.92
CA GLU A 219 3.01 20.20 -5.12
C GLU A 219 1.75 21.05 -4.90
N GLY A 220 1.28 21.16 -3.65
CA GLY A 220 0.09 21.96 -3.32
C GLY A 220 -1.22 21.43 -3.89
N ILE A 221 -1.28 20.14 -4.20
CA ILE A 221 -2.50 19.48 -4.67
C ILE A 221 -3.43 19.27 -3.47
N GLY A 222 -4.65 19.74 -3.57
CA GLY A 222 -5.64 19.65 -2.49
C GLY A 222 -5.99 18.19 -2.12
N LYS A 223 -6.29 17.97 -0.84
CA LYS A 223 -6.66 16.66 -0.27
C LYS A 223 -7.82 15.98 -1.02
N ASN A 224 -8.69 16.72 -1.70
CA ASN A 224 -9.78 16.16 -2.48
C ASN A 224 -9.31 15.21 -3.58
N GLU A 225 -8.13 15.44 -4.15
CA GLU A 225 -7.56 14.53 -5.16
C GLU A 225 -6.99 13.27 -4.50
N LEU A 226 -6.26 13.42 -3.39
CA LEU A 226 -5.77 12.29 -2.61
C LEU A 226 -6.93 11.40 -2.15
N TYR A 227 -8.03 12.00 -1.75
CA TYR A 227 -9.23 11.29 -1.25
C TYR A 227 -10.03 10.55 -2.33
N LYS A 228 -9.60 10.55 -3.57
CA LYS A 228 -10.11 9.68 -4.63
C LYS A 228 -9.42 8.31 -4.67
N LEU A 229 -8.28 8.16 -4.00
CA LEU A 229 -7.45 6.94 -4.03
C LEU A 229 -7.85 5.85 -3.01
N PRO A 230 -8.48 6.16 -1.85
CA PRO A 230 -8.84 5.15 -0.86
C PRO A 230 -9.59 3.93 -1.37
N PRO A 231 -10.49 3.98 -2.38
CA PRO A 231 -11.12 2.78 -2.92
C PRO A 231 -10.12 1.72 -3.41
N TYR A 232 -9.05 2.13 -4.08
CA TYR A 232 -8.02 1.23 -4.60
C TYR A 232 -7.16 0.66 -3.49
N ALA A 233 -6.68 1.52 -2.60
CA ALA A 233 -5.91 1.09 -1.42
C ALA A 233 -6.72 0.14 -0.52
N ALA A 234 -8.04 0.34 -0.41
CA ALA A 234 -8.93 -0.54 0.35
C ALA A 234 -9.08 -1.93 -0.27
N ILE A 235 -9.19 -2.02 -1.60
CA ILE A 235 -9.24 -3.31 -2.32
C ILE A 235 -7.94 -4.06 -2.07
N ALA A 236 -6.79 -3.41 -2.28
CA ALA A 236 -5.47 -3.97 -2.03
C ALA A 236 -5.33 -4.48 -0.59
N THR A 237 -5.58 -3.62 0.40
CA THR A 237 -5.47 -3.95 1.83
C THR A 237 -6.26 -5.21 2.22
N VAL A 238 -7.44 -5.39 1.63
CA VAL A 238 -8.26 -6.59 1.88
C VAL A 238 -7.70 -7.81 1.15
N CYS A 239 -7.24 -7.64 -0.08
CA CYS A 239 -6.76 -8.76 -0.92
C CYS A 239 -5.38 -9.27 -0.50
N ASP A 240 -4.52 -8.39 0.01
CA ASP A 240 -3.21 -8.74 0.59
C ASP A 240 -3.32 -9.39 1.99
N VAL A 241 -4.54 -9.51 2.50
CA VAL A 241 -4.88 -10.21 3.76
C VAL A 241 -4.18 -9.64 4.99
N VAL A 242 -3.79 -8.37 4.98
CA VAL A 242 -3.22 -7.71 6.14
C VAL A 242 -4.27 -7.43 7.22
N ASP A 243 -3.85 -7.34 8.48
CA ASP A 243 -4.76 -7.13 9.62
C ASP A 243 -5.56 -5.82 9.48
N LEU A 244 -6.89 -5.91 9.55
CA LEU A 244 -7.79 -4.76 9.48
C LEU A 244 -7.88 -4.02 10.83
N LYS A 245 -6.74 -3.51 11.28
CA LYS A 245 -6.56 -2.68 12.48
C LYS A 245 -5.94 -1.34 12.09
N GLY A 246 -5.88 -0.40 13.01
CA GLY A 246 -5.18 0.89 12.79
C GLY A 246 -5.52 1.53 11.45
N GLU A 247 -4.51 1.90 10.71
CA GLU A 247 -4.62 2.57 9.41
C GLU A 247 -5.29 1.71 8.34
N ASN A 248 -5.05 0.39 8.33
CA ASN A 248 -5.68 -0.54 7.40
C ASN A 248 -7.21 -0.54 7.57
N ARG A 249 -7.70 -0.49 8.79
CA ARG A 249 -9.13 -0.41 9.03
C ARG A 249 -9.71 0.92 8.57
N ILE A 250 -8.99 2.02 8.81
CA ILE A 250 -9.39 3.36 8.38
C ILE A 250 -9.53 3.39 6.85
N ILE A 251 -8.48 2.96 6.13
CA ILE A 251 -8.48 3.03 4.66
C ILE A 251 -9.56 2.14 4.04
N VAL A 252 -9.77 0.92 4.58
CA VAL A 252 -10.81 0.01 4.08
C VAL A 252 -12.20 0.59 4.32
N LYS A 253 -12.47 1.12 5.51
CA LYS A 253 -13.76 1.75 5.83
C LYS A 253 -14.04 2.96 4.94
N GLN A 254 -13.05 3.84 4.80
CA GLN A 254 -13.19 5.05 3.98
C GLN A 254 -13.23 4.73 2.49
N GLY A 255 -12.48 3.73 2.02
CA GLY A 255 -12.49 3.27 0.65
C GLY A 255 -13.85 2.70 0.24
N ILE A 256 -14.44 1.83 1.06
CA ILE A 256 -15.81 1.31 0.84
C ILE A 256 -16.83 2.46 0.79
N LYS A 257 -16.72 3.43 1.70
CA LYS A 257 -17.62 4.59 1.72
C LYS A 257 -17.49 5.43 0.45
N LYS A 258 -16.25 5.75 0.06
CA LYS A 258 -15.97 6.58 -1.12
C LYS A 258 -16.27 5.88 -2.45
N LEU A 259 -16.21 4.55 -2.45
CA LEU A 259 -16.53 3.77 -3.63
C LEU A 259 -17.96 3.96 -4.10
N LYS A 260 -18.91 4.22 -3.21
CA LYS A 260 -20.31 4.48 -3.54
C LYS A 260 -20.47 5.64 -4.52
N ASP A 261 -19.68 6.70 -4.33
CA ASP A 261 -19.72 7.92 -5.14
C ASP A 261 -18.60 7.95 -6.20
N CYS A 262 -17.83 6.88 -6.33
CA CYS A 262 -16.72 6.82 -7.27
C CYS A 262 -17.23 6.72 -8.72
N ASN A 263 -16.77 7.64 -9.58
CA ASN A 263 -17.13 7.68 -11.00
C ASN A 263 -16.04 7.11 -11.93
N ASP A 264 -15.07 6.39 -11.37
CA ASP A 264 -14.03 5.75 -12.16
C ASP A 264 -14.62 4.66 -13.05
N ILE A 265 -14.30 4.72 -14.34
CA ILE A 265 -14.87 3.83 -15.37
C ILE A 265 -14.44 2.38 -15.12
N GLY A 266 -13.17 2.16 -14.82
CA GLY A 266 -12.59 0.82 -14.65
C GLY A 266 -13.19 0.09 -13.45
N ILE A 267 -13.21 0.75 -12.27
CA ILE A 267 -13.76 0.13 -11.07
C ILE A 267 -15.28 -0.10 -11.17
N ASN A 268 -16.01 0.81 -11.83
CA ASN A 268 -17.45 0.63 -12.07
C ASN A 268 -17.71 -0.52 -13.06
N ALA A 269 -16.89 -0.66 -14.11
CA ALA A 269 -16.98 -1.79 -15.04
C ALA A 269 -16.71 -3.13 -14.33
N LEU A 270 -15.69 -3.18 -13.45
CA LEU A 270 -15.37 -4.36 -12.65
C LEU A 270 -16.52 -4.74 -11.71
N ILE A 271 -17.08 -3.79 -10.97
CA ILE A 271 -18.24 -3.99 -10.09
C ILE A 271 -19.42 -4.55 -10.87
N ASN A 272 -19.71 -3.98 -12.05
CA ASN A 272 -20.81 -4.44 -12.92
C ASN A 272 -20.54 -5.84 -13.48
N ALA A 273 -19.31 -6.14 -13.92
CA ALA A 273 -18.94 -7.47 -14.41
C ALA A 273 -19.10 -8.53 -13.30
N CYS A 274 -18.76 -8.20 -12.09
CA CYS A 274 -18.97 -9.04 -10.90
C CYS A 274 -20.44 -9.09 -10.42
N LYS A 275 -21.36 -8.38 -11.07
CA LYS A 275 -22.79 -8.29 -10.70
C LYS A 275 -23.00 -7.85 -9.26
N LEU A 276 -22.17 -6.94 -8.77
CA LEU A 276 -22.24 -6.42 -7.41
C LEU A 276 -23.08 -5.14 -7.34
N ASP A 277 -23.78 -4.96 -6.21
CA ASP A 277 -24.42 -3.69 -5.89
C ASP A 277 -23.40 -2.77 -5.18
N LYS A 278 -23.06 -1.68 -5.83
CA LYS A 278 -22.10 -0.67 -5.35
C LYS A 278 -22.46 -0.10 -3.98
N ASN A 279 -23.76 -0.06 -3.63
CA ASN A 279 -24.23 0.48 -2.36
C ASN A 279 -24.10 -0.51 -1.19
N ASN A 280 -23.95 -1.80 -1.48
CA ASN A 280 -23.92 -2.89 -0.51
C ASN A 280 -22.55 -3.61 -0.45
N LEU A 281 -21.47 -2.93 -0.89
CA LEU A 281 -20.13 -3.50 -0.81
C LEU A 281 -19.60 -3.53 0.62
N SER A 282 -18.85 -4.57 0.91
CA SER A 282 -18.10 -4.78 2.15
C SER A 282 -16.71 -5.37 1.84
N SER A 283 -15.89 -5.56 2.86
CA SER A 283 -14.61 -6.25 2.71
C SER A 283 -14.74 -7.66 2.14
N TYR A 284 -15.89 -8.33 2.35
CA TYR A 284 -16.13 -9.65 1.78
C TYR A 284 -16.10 -9.62 0.24
N GLN A 285 -16.80 -8.67 -0.38
CA GLN A 285 -16.80 -8.56 -1.85
C GLN A 285 -15.40 -8.20 -2.38
N PHE A 286 -14.62 -7.43 -1.63
CA PHE A 286 -13.24 -7.13 -2.04
C PHE A 286 -12.38 -8.40 -2.06
N GLY A 287 -12.35 -9.16 -0.97
CA GLY A 287 -11.49 -10.33 -0.85
C GLY A 287 -11.95 -11.55 -1.64
N PHE A 288 -13.26 -11.76 -1.79
CA PHE A 288 -13.80 -13.01 -2.34
C PHE A 288 -14.47 -12.89 -3.70
N VAL A 289 -14.68 -11.68 -4.21
CA VAL A 289 -15.32 -11.47 -5.52
C VAL A 289 -14.43 -10.61 -6.43
N ILE A 290 -14.06 -9.40 -6.00
CA ILE A 290 -13.25 -8.47 -6.81
C ILE A 290 -11.81 -8.96 -6.91
N GLY A 291 -11.20 -9.31 -5.79
CA GLY A 291 -9.82 -9.80 -5.73
C GLY A 291 -9.55 -10.97 -6.69
N PRO A 292 -10.34 -12.07 -6.64
CA PRO A 292 -10.16 -13.20 -7.56
C PRO A 292 -10.34 -12.87 -9.05
N CYS A 293 -10.92 -11.72 -9.40
CA CYS A 293 -11.03 -11.27 -10.79
C CYS A 293 -9.80 -10.50 -11.27
N LEU A 294 -8.99 -10.00 -10.36
CA LEU A 294 -7.78 -9.23 -10.66
C LEU A 294 -6.50 -10.04 -10.47
N ASN A 295 -6.57 -11.15 -9.73
CA ASN A 295 -5.40 -11.95 -9.34
C ASN A 295 -5.07 -13.09 -10.32
#